data_ad9af479cb37a1a55b57dc2c96cc98f6
#
_entry.id   ad9af479cb37a1a55b57dc2c96cc98f6
#
_cell.length_a   1.000
_cell.length_b   1.000
_cell.length_c   1.000
_cell.angle_alpha   90.00
_cell.angle_beta   90.00
_cell.angle_gamma   90.00
#
_symmetry.space_group_name_H-M   'P 1'
#
loop_
_entity.id
_entity.type
_entity.pdbx_description
1 polymer ?
#
loop_
_entity_poly.entity_id
_entity_poly.type
_entity_poly.pdbx_seq_one_letter_code
_entity_poly.pdbx_strand_id
1 'polypeptide(L)'
;YEDYPVVTRSARLVQKGDQKIRLENVMSAAVEFPDMDYEMIHLSGAWARERYVKTRKLEMGTQAVQSLAGTGSSSEQNPFIALKRPHTTEDTGEVFGFSFVYSGNFLAQVEVSTYEMTRVMMGINPQGFSWELSKDEEFQAPEVVMVYSDKGLNGMSQAYHRLYRDRLMRGKWRNHARPILLNNWEATYFDFDEEKILNIAKKAKEVGVELFVLDDGWFGTRNDDYQGLGDWFVNKNKLPNGISGLSRKIEEMGLKFGLWVELEMV
;
A
#
# COMPACT_ATOMS: atom_id res chain seq x y z
N TYR A 1 0.20 -10.99 -19.26
CA TYR A 1 1.61 -11.42 -19.18
C TYR A 1 1.71 -12.87 -19.64
N GLU A 2 2.69 -13.17 -20.48
CA GLU A 2 2.83 -14.53 -21.05
C GLU A 2 3.30 -15.56 -20.00
N ASP A 3 4.18 -15.14 -19.09
CA ASP A 3 4.80 -16.01 -18.09
C ASP A 3 4.01 -16.15 -16.78
N TYR A 4 2.91 -15.42 -16.64
CA TYR A 4 2.13 -15.36 -15.41
C TYR A 4 0.63 -15.44 -15.71
N PRO A 5 -0.19 -16.10 -14.88
CA PRO A 5 -1.65 -16.07 -14.99
C PRO A 5 -2.21 -14.71 -14.54
N VAL A 6 -1.72 -13.63 -15.16
CA VAL A 6 -1.96 -12.24 -14.76
C VAL A 6 -2.37 -11.40 -15.96
N VAL A 7 -3.42 -10.62 -15.77
CA VAL A 7 -3.86 -9.55 -16.67
C VAL A 7 -3.84 -8.24 -15.90
N THR A 8 -3.28 -7.17 -16.49
CA THR A 8 -3.38 -5.83 -15.92
C THR A 8 -4.29 -4.97 -16.77
N ARG A 9 -5.00 -4.07 -16.12
CA ARG A 9 -5.92 -3.14 -16.79
C ARG A 9 -5.82 -1.74 -16.16
N SER A 10 -5.77 -0.75 -17.03
CA SER A 10 -5.90 0.66 -16.68
C SER A 10 -6.60 1.40 -17.81
N ALA A 11 -7.10 2.59 -17.55
CA ALA A 11 -7.73 3.46 -18.54
C ALA A 11 -6.87 4.71 -18.73
N ARG A 12 -6.60 5.10 -19.97
CA ARG A 12 -6.02 6.38 -20.33
C ARG A 12 -7.09 7.20 -21.05
N LEU A 13 -7.45 8.33 -20.46
CA LEU A 13 -8.42 9.26 -21.02
C LEU A 13 -7.67 10.46 -21.61
N VAL A 14 -7.99 10.82 -22.84
CA VAL A 14 -7.37 11.94 -23.54
C VAL A 14 -8.48 12.85 -24.06
N GLN A 15 -8.46 14.12 -23.64
CA GLN A 15 -9.43 15.10 -24.11
C GLN A 15 -8.97 15.68 -25.48
N LYS A 16 -9.75 15.43 -26.52
CA LYS A 16 -9.48 15.94 -27.88
C LYS A 16 -10.42 17.04 -28.37
N GLY A 17 -11.52 17.26 -27.64
CA GLY A 17 -12.46 18.33 -27.94
C GLY A 17 -12.00 19.69 -27.42
N ASP A 18 -12.69 20.77 -27.84
CA ASP A 18 -12.33 22.13 -27.46
C ASP A 18 -12.86 22.54 -26.07
N GLN A 19 -13.83 21.80 -25.54
CA GLN A 19 -14.39 22.09 -24.21
C GLN A 19 -13.70 21.27 -23.14
N LYS A 20 -13.54 21.86 -21.95
CA LYS A 20 -13.11 21.14 -20.77
C LYS A 20 -14.10 20.06 -20.38
N ILE A 21 -13.59 18.91 -19.95
CA ILE A 21 -14.41 17.84 -19.36
C ILE A 21 -13.99 17.61 -17.91
N ARG A 22 -14.92 17.12 -17.11
CA ARG A 22 -14.66 16.75 -15.72
C ARG A 22 -14.89 15.26 -15.55
N LEU A 23 -13.88 14.58 -15.03
CA LEU A 23 -13.95 13.18 -14.64
C LEU A 23 -14.40 13.12 -13.18
N GLU A 24 -15.51 12.47 -12.90
CA GLU A 24 -16.07 12.32 -11.55
C GLU A 24 -16.05 10.87 -11.08
N ASN A 25 -15.82 9.92 -11.99
CA ASN A 25 -15.68 8.52 -11.71
C ASN A 25 -14.73 7.86 -12.71
N VAL A 26 -13.71 7.17 -12.22
CA VAL A 26 -12.75 6.44 -13.05
C VAL A 26 -12.46 5.08 -12.44
N MET A 27 -13.15 4.05 -12.97
CA MET A 27 -12.87 2.66 -12.64
C MET A 27 -11.83 2.09 -13.61
N SER A 28 -10.72 1.62 -13.07
CA SER A 28 -9.62 1.05 -13.87
C SER A 28 -9.95 -0.32 -14.45
N ALA A 29 -10.79 -1.09 -13.77
CA ALA A 29 -11.27 -2.38 -14.24
C ALA A 29 -12.75 -2.57 -13.95
N ALA A 30 -13.45 -3.24 -14.90
CA ALA A 30 -14.76 -3.82 -14.74
C ALA A 30 -14.72 -5.21 -15.40
N VAL A 31 -15.09 -6.25 -14.64
CA VAL A 31 -15.07 -7.66 -15.08
C VAL A 31 -16.38 -8.31 -14.69
N GLU A 32 -16.97 -9.05 -15.60
CA GLU A 32 -18.24 -9.76 -15.37
C GLU A 32 -18.02 -11.28 -15.31
N PHE A 33 -18.78 -11.93 -14.43
CA PHE A 33 -18.83 -13.37 -14.25
C PHE A 33 -20.28 -13.84 -14.46
N PRO A 34 -20.48 -15.04 -15.03
CA PRO A 34 -21.80 -15.51 -15.44
C PRO A 34 -22.72 -15.97 -14.30
N ASP A 35 -22.19 -16.07 -13.09
CA ASP A 35 -22.92 -16.55 -11.91
C ASP A 35 -22.50 -15.81 -10.63
N MET A 36 -23.16 -16.10 -9.51
CA MET A 36 -22.90 -15.50 -8.21
C MET A 36 -22.32 -16.49 -7.17
N ASP A 37 -22.00 -17.70 -7.57
CA ASP A 37 -21.50 -18.74 -6.64
C ASP A 37 -20.02 -18.48 -6.24
N TYR A 38 -19.81 -17.34 -5.58
CA TYR A 38 -18.52 -16.91 -5.07
C TYR A 38 -18.60 -16.44 -3.63
N GLU A 39 -17.47 -16.53 -2.97
CA GLU A 39 -17.17 -15.83 -1.72
C GLU A 39 -16.12 -14.75 -1.97
N MET A 40 -16.38 -13.55 -1.50
CA MET A 40 -15.45 -12.43 -1.58
C MET A 40 -14.51 -12.44 -0.39
N ILE A 41 -13.20 -12.50 -0.65
CA ILE A 41 -12.15 -12.28 0.33
C ILE A 41 -11.72 -10.82 0.26
N HIS A 42 -11.50 -10.21 1.44
CA HIS A 42 -10.88 -8.91 1.59
C HIS A 42 -10.04 -8.85 2.87
N LEU A 43 -9.20 -7.82 2.98
CA LEU A 43 -8.31 -7.62 4.13
C LEU A 43 -8.75 -6.37 4.87
N SER A 44 -9.07 -6.52 6.15
CA SER A 44 -9.53 -5.42 7.02
C SER A 44 -8.79 -5.43 8.34
N GLY A 45 -8.71 -4.29 8.99
CA GLY A 45 -8.11 -4.20 10.30
C GLY A 45 -8.24 -2.82 10.92
N ALA A 46 -7.27 -2.50 11.74
CA ALA A 46 -7.07 -1.20 12.35
C ALA A 46 -5.57 -1.07 12.70
N TRP A 47 -5.16 0.08 13.20
CA TRP A 47 -3.82 0.27 13.71
C TRP A 47 -3.38 -0.85 14.67
N ALA A 48 -2.17 -1.36 14.50
CA ALA A 48 -1.56 -2.49 15.21
C ALA A 48 -2.30 -3.84 15.08
N ARG A 49 -3.28 -3.95 14.18
CA ARG A 49 -4.01 -5.20 13.88
C ARG A 49 -4.54 -5.19 12.44
N GLU A 50 -3.64 -5.00 11.50
CA GLU A 50 -3.94 -4.88 10.07
C GLU A 50 -4.15 -6.24 9.40
N ARG A 51 -4.80 -6.23 8.24
CA ARG A 51 -4.84 -7.31 7.25
C ARG A 51 -5.47 -8.61 7.74
N TYR A 52 -6.46 -8.55 8.62
CA TYR A 52 -7.26 -9.73 8.91
C TYR A 52 -8.04 -10.16 7.66
N VAL A 53 -7.87 -11.42 7.29
CA VAL A 53 -8.62 -12.04 6.19
C VAL A 53 -10.09 -12.16 6.57
N LYS A 54 -10.97 -11.59 5.77
CA LYS A 54 -12.42 -11.68 5.90
C LYS A 54 -12.99 -12.31 4.65
N THR A 55 -13.97 -13.18 4.83
CA THR A 55 -14.69 -13.85 3.74
C THR A 55 -16.18 -13.55 3.87
N ARG A 56 -16.82 -13.20 2.77
CA ARG A 56 -18.26 -12.94 2.68
C ARG A 56 -18.82 -13.70 1.49
N LYS A 57 -19.96 -14.41 1.70
CA LYS A 57 -20.74 -14.94 0.60
C LYS A 57 -21.34 -13.78 -0.21
N LEU A 58 -21.36 -13.89 -1.53
CA LEU A 58 -22.03 -12.91 -2.37
C LEU A 58 -23.54 -13.03 -2.26
N GLU A 59 -24.21 -11.88 -2.24
CA GLU A 59 -25.67 -11.74 -2.26
C GLU A 59 -26.06 -10.69 -3.29
N MET A 60 -27.32 -10.70 -3.74
CA MET A 60 -27.83 -9.68 -4.66
C MET A 60 -27.64 -8.27 -4.12
N GLY A 61 -27.24 -7.37 -4.99
CA GLY A 61 -26.87 -6.00 -4.64
C GLY A 61 -25.38 -5.78 -4.65
N THR A 62 -24.90 -4.71 -3.99
CA THR A 62 -23.49 -4.29 -4.01
C THR A 62 -22.83 -4.55 -2.68
N GLN A 63 -21.71 -5.25 -2.71
CA GLN A 63 -20.79 -5.42 -1.59
C GLN A 63 -19.48 -4.72 -1.95
N ALA A 64 -18.95 -3.90 -1.05
CA ALA A 64 -17.76 -3.12 -1.35
C ALA A 64 -16.78 -3.06 -0.17
N VAL A 65 -15.52 -2.80 -0.50
CA VAL A 65 -14.48 -2.31 0.40
C VAL A 65 -13.89 -1.04 -0.20
N GLN A 66 -13.60 -0.07 0.64
CA GLN A 66 -13.12 1.23 0.19
C GLN A 66 -12.24 1.91 1.24
N SER A 67 -11.48 2.90 0.81
CA SER A 67 -10.84 3.85 1.70
C SER A 67 -11.14 5.28 1.24
N LEU A 68 -11.32 6.16 2.23
CA LEU A 68 -11.44 7.61 2.08
C LEU A 68 -10.47 8.33 3.01
N ALA A 69 -9.51 7.60 3.56
CA ALA A 69 -8.53 8.11 4.52
C ALA A 69 -7.32 8.81 3.88
N GLY A 70 -7.36 9.08 2.58
CA GLY A 70 -6.24 9.67 1.85
C GLY A 70 -5.20 8.60 1.49
N THR A 71 -4.04 8.62 2.12
CA THR A 71 -2.93 7.70 1.80
C THR A 71 -2.98 6.44 2.65
N GLY A 72 -3.24 6.38 3.82
CA GLY A 72 -3.10 5.26 4.75
C GLY A 72 -4.13 4.13 4.63
N SER A 73 -4.57 3.76 3.44
CA SER A 73 -5.62 2.74 3.25
C SER A 73 -5.30 1.36 3.82
N SER A 74 -4.02 1.04 4.01
CA SER A 74 -3.57 -0.33 4.36
C SER A 74 -3.87 -0.76 5.79
N SER A 75 -4.13 0.14 6.74
CA SER A 75 -4.43 -0.24 8.12
C SER A 75 -5.86 -0.75 8.28
N GLU A 76 -6.84 -0.10 7.66
CA GLU A 76 -8.26 -0.45 7.79
C GLU A 76 -8.74 -1.36 6.67
N GLN A 77 -8.48 -0.99 5.42
CA GLN A 77 -8.86 -1.72 4.22
C GLN A 77 -7.69 -1.75 3.23
N ASN A 78 -7.37 -2.90 2.68
CA ASN A 78 -6.41 -2.99 1.61
C ASN A 78 -7.09 -2.85 0.24
N PRO A 79 -6.41 -2.25 -0.75
CA PRO A 79 -6.90 -2.16 -2.14
C PRO A 79 -6.81 -3.51 -2.85
N PHE A 80 -7.45 -4.52 -2.25
CA PHE A 80 -7.43 -5.90 -2.69
C PHE A 80 -8.74 -6.60 -2.37
N ILE A 81 -9.27 -7.35 -3.33
CA ILE A 81 -10.32 -8.35 -3.14
C ILE A 81 -9.99 -9.61 -3.93
N ALA A 82 -10.56 -10.73 -3.52
CA ALA A 82 -10.58 -11.94 -4.34
C ALA A 82 -11.96 -12.57 -4.34
N LEU A 83 -12.34 -13.16 -5.46
CA LEU A 83 -13.52 -14.03 -5.58
C LEU A 83 -13.05 -15.48 -5.67
N LYS A 84 -13.45 -16.30 -4.73
CA LYS A 84 -13.17 -17.74 -4.74
C LYS A 84 -14.46 -18.54 -4.82
N ARG A 85 -14.41 -19.72 -5.40
CA ARG A 85 -15.51 -20.67 -5.26
C ARG A 85 -15.65 -21.14 -3.80
N PRO A 86 -16.85 -21.48 -3.31
CA PRO A 86 -17.05 -21.89 -1.90
C PRO A 86 -16.14 -23.01 -1.44
N HIS A 87 -15.80 -23.95 -2.33
CA HIS A 87 -14.93 -25.10 -2.03
C HIS A 87 -13.42 -24.85 -2.25
N THR A 88 -13.03 -23.64 -2.64
CA THR A 88 -11.61 -23.29 -2.81
C THR A 88 -10.89 -23.29 -1.48
N THR A 89 -9.76 -24.02 -1.46
CA THR A 89 -8.83 -24.12 -0.31
C THR A 89 -7.55 -23.35 -0.58
N GLU A 90 -6.55 -23.53 0.28
CA GLU A 90 -5.21 -22.99 0.03
C GLU A 90 -4.59 -23.54 -1.26
N ASP A 91 -4.77 -24.83 -1.57
CA ASP A 91 -4.04 -25.52 -2.63
C ASP A 91 -4.91 -25.99 -3.81
N THR A 92 -6.24 -25.88 -3.70
CA THR A 92 -7.17 -26.37 -4.73
C THR A 92 -8.34 -25.42 -4.93
N GLY A 93 -8.87 -25.40 -6.15
CA GLY A 93 -10.08 -24.64 -6.50
C GLY A 93 -9.79 -23.31 -7.18
N GLU A 94 -10.82 -22.73 -7.73
CA GLU A 94 -10.79 -21.53 -8.56
C GLU A 94 -10.83 -20.26 -7.70
N VAL A 95 -9.95 -19.30 -8.01
CA VAL A 95 -9.92 -17.98 -7.40
C VAL A 95 -9.49 -16.92 -8.41
N PHE A 96 -10.13 -15.75 -8.34
CA PHE A 96 -9.81 -14.54 -9.09
C PHE A 96 -9.40 -13.45 -8.11
N GLY A 97 -8.17 -12.98 -8.18
CA GLY A 97 -7.66 -11.88 -7.36
C GLY A 97 -7.66 -10.55 -8.11
N PHE A 98 -7.94 -9.46 -7.41
CA PHE A 98 -7.92 -8.10 -7.91
C PHE A 98 -7.13 -7.24 -6.93
N SER A 99 -6.03 -6.65 -7.39
CA SER A 99 -5.18 -5.77 -6.61
C SER A 99 -4.98 -4.44 -7.31
N PHE A 100 -5.24 -3.34 -6.62
CA PHE A 100 -5.13 -2.00 -7.17
C PHE A 100 -3.77 -1.40 -6.83
N VAL A 101 -3.00 -1.02 -7.83
CA VAL A 101 -1.67 -0.42 -7.66
C VAL A 101 -1.82 1.08 -7.44
N TYR A 102 -2.29 1.44 -6.25
CA TYR A 102 -2.57 2.81 -5.87
C TYR A 102 -2.52 2.97 -4.35
N SER A 103 -2.02 4.10 -3.87
CA SER A 103 -1.88 4.40 -2.44
C SER A 103 -2.92 5.39 -1.90
N GLY A 104 -3.78 5.94 -2.76
CA GLY A 104 -4.83 6.89 -2.38
C GLY A 104 -6.19 6.23 -2.13
N ASN A 105 -7.24 7.05 -2.15
CA ASN A 105 -8.61 6.62 -1.94
C ASN A 105 -9.07 5.68 -3.05
N PHE A 106 -9.55 4.50 -2.69
CA PHE A 106 -9.97 3.47 -3.63
C PHE A 106 -11.38 2.94 -3.34
N LEU A 107 -12.00 2.39 -4.37
CA LEU A 107 -13.22 1.59 -4.28
C LEU A 107 -13.02 0.27 -5.01
N ALA A 108 -13.29 -0.84 -4.32
CA ALA A 108 -13.45 -2.17 -4.90
C ALA A 108 -14.85 -2.67 -4.57
N GLN A 109 -15.66 -2.90 -5.58
CA GLN A 109 -17.05 -3.35 -5.40
C GLN A 109 -17.37 -4.58 -6.25
N VAL A 110 -18.23 -5.40 -5.68
CA VAL A 110 -18.81 -6.57 -6.33
C VAL A 110 -20.31 -6.39 -6.31
N GLU A 111 -20.90 -6.28 -7.48
CA GLU A 111 -22.35 -6.21 -7.69
C GLU A 111 -22.86 -7.54 -8.20
N VAL A 112 -23.90 -8.06 -7.56
CA VAL A 112 -24.69 -9.18 -8.06
C VAL A 112 -26.02 -8.66 -8.56
N SER A 113 -26.27 -8.85 -9.87
CA SER A 113 -27.49 -8.39 -10.53
C SER A 113 -28.69 -9.28 -10.19
N THR A 114 -29.89 -8.83 -10.57
CA THR A 114 -31.13 -9.64 -10.46
C THR A 114 -31.16 -10.89 -11.35
N TYR A 115 -30.20 -11.02 -12.26
CA TYR A 115 -29.97 -12.20 -13.10
C TYR A 115 -28.83 -13.08 -12.58
N GLU A 116 -28.41 -12.88 -11.33
CA GLU A 116 -27.33 -13.63 -10.67
C GLU A 116 -25.96 -13.50 -11.34
N MET A 117 -25.77 -12.49 -12.19
CA MET A 117 -24.46 -12.17 -12.76
C MET A 117 -23.66 -11.32 -11.78
N THR A 118 -22.38 -11.61 -11.65
CA THR A 118 -21.46 -10.88 -10.78
C THR A 118 -20.61 -9.92 -11.60
N ARG A 119 -20.53 -8.66 -11.17
CA ARG A 119 -19.62 -7.64 -11.74
C ARG A 119 -18.66 -7.15 -10.66
N VAL A 120 -17.36 -7.25 -10.93
CA VAL A 120 -16.30 -6.63 -10.11
C VAL A 120 -15.88 -5.32 -10.75
N MET A 121 -15.86 -4.25 -9.97
CA MET A 121 -15.30 -2.95 -10.37
C MET A 121 -14.26 -2.49 -9.35
N MET A 122 -13.15 -1.94 -9.83
CA MET A 122 -12.07 -1.43 -8.98
C MET A 122 -11.43 -0.20 -9.61
N GLY A 123 -11.22 0.84 -8.79
CA GLY A 123 -10.62 2.08 -9.25
C GLY A 123 -10.49 3.12 -8.14
N ILE A 124 -10.26 4.36 -8.54
CA ILE A 124 -10.24 5.50 -7.62
C ILE A 124 -11.63 5.67 -7.01
N ASN A 125 -11.69 5.93 -5.70
CA ASN A 125 -12.96 6.18 -5.04
C ASN A 125 -13.60 7.47 -5.60
N PRO A 126 -14.83 7.40 -6.14
CA PRO A 126 -15.46 8.57 -6.73
C PRO A 126 -15.88 9.64 -5.70
N GLN A 127 -15.99 9.29 -4.42
CA GLN A 127 -16.32 10.25 -3.39
C GLN A 127 -15.16 11.22 -3.17
N GLY A 128 -15.41 12.49 -3.46
CA GLY A 128 -14.41 13.55 -3.39
C GLY A 128 -13.42 13.58 -4.56
N PHE A 129 -13.55 12.68 -5.54
CA PHE A 129 -12.74 12.72 -6.75
C PHE A 129 -13.34 13.65 -7.79
N SER A 130 -12.51 14.53 -8.32
CA SER A 130 -12.85 15.38 -9.49
C SER A 130 -11.55 15.76 -10.20
N TRP A 131 -11.49 15.50 -11.50
CA TRP A 131 -10.34 15.84 -12.32
C TRP A 131 -10.78 16.54 -13.61
N GLU A 132 -10.29 17.76 -13.84
CA GLU A 132 -10.60 18.52 -15.05
C GLU A 132 -9.53 18.25 -16.13
N LEU A 133 -9.98 18.01 -17.35
CA LEU A 133 -9.12 17.88 -18.53
C LEU A 133 -9.46 18.96 -19.54
N SER A 134 -8.47 19.76 -19.89
CA SER A 134 -8.50 20.68 -21.04
C SER A 134 -8.14 19.94 -22.32
N LYS A 135 -8.24 20.61 -23.46
CA LYS A 135 -7.85 20.05 -24.75
C LYS A 135 -6.41 19.55 -24.74
N ASP A 136 -6.22 18.34 -25.25
CA ASP A 136 -4.96 17.59 -25.33
C ASP A 136 -4.34 17.17 -24.01
N GLU A 137 -4.99 17.44 -22.89
CA GLU A 137 -4.61 16.87 -21.60
C GLU A 137 -5.08 15.42 -21.47
N GLU A 138 -4.41 14.69 -20.59
CA GLU A 138 -4.70 13.28 -20.34
C GLU A 138 -4.72 12.93 -18.86
N PHE A 139 -5.49 11.90 -18.55
CA PHE A 139 -5.53 11.26 -17.24
C PHE A 139 -5.25 9.78 -17.39
N GLN A 140 -4.24 9.29 -16.67
CA GLN A 140 -3.91 7.87 -16.59
C GLN A 140 -4.46 7.29 -15.29
N ALA A 141 -5.47 6.44 -15.37
CA ALA A 141 -5.97 5.72 -14.20
C ALA A 141 -4.90 4.75 -13.66
N PRO A 142 -4.83 4.55 -12.33
CA PRO A 142 -3.98 3.51 -11.75
C PRO A 142 -4.33 2.12 -12.26
N GLU A 143 -3.38 1.19 -12.17
CA GLU A 143 -3.52 -0.16 -12.72
C GLU A 143 -4.18 -1.13 -11.74
N VAL A 144 -5.11 -1.94 -12.21
CA VAL A 144 -5.61 -3.13 -11.53
C VAL A 144 -4.87 -4.35 -12.05
N VAL A 145 -4.28 -5.11 -11.15
CA VAL A 145 -3.64 -6.39 -11.42
C VAL A 145 -4.62 -7.51 -11.10
N MET A 146 -4.98 -8.30 -12.09
CA MET A 146 -5.92 -9.41 -11.99
C MET A 146 -5.19 -10.73 -12.14
N VAL A 147 -5.44 -11.66 -11.23
CA VAL A 147 -4.84 -13.01 -11.23
C VAL A 147 -5.94 -14.04 -11.25
N TYR A 148 -5.76 -15.07 -12.07
CA TYR A 148 -6.53 -16.30 -12.03
C TYR A 148 -5.67 -17.44 -11.48
N SER A 149 -6.28 -18.32 -10.67
CA SER A 149 -5.65 -19.56 -10.22
C SER A 149 -6.71 -20.67 -10.08
N ASP A 150 -6.38 -21.84 -10.56
CA ASP A 150 -7.09 -23.11 -10.31
C ASP A 150 -6.40 -23.94 -9.21
N LYS A 151 -5.32 -23.41 -8.63
CA LYS A 151 -4.49 -24.00 -7.58
C LYS A 151 -4.68 -23.30 -6.23
N GLY A 152 -5.94 -22.91 -5.96
CA GLY A 152 -6.32 -22.29 -4.70
C GLY A 152 -5.67 -20.94 -4.44
N LEU A 153 -5.75 -20.52 -3.18
CA LEU A 153 -5.24 -19.22 -2.71
C LEU A 153 -3.72 -19.13 -2.82
N ASN A 154 -3.00 -20.23 -2.59
CA ASN A 154 -1.55 -20.27 -2.76
C ASN A 154 -1.13 -20.01 -4.21
N GLY A 155 -1.81 -20.60 -5.17
CA GLY A 155 -1.54 -20.33 -6.59
C GLY A 155 -1.71 -18.86 -6.95
N MET A 156 -2.79 -18.24 -6.47
CA MET A 156 -3.04 -16.81 -6.64
C MET A 156 -1.95 -15.96 -5.98
N SER A 157 -1.65 -16.20 -4.70
CA SER A 157 -0.66 -15.39 -3.97
C SER A 157 0.74 -15.51 -4.56
N GLN A 158 1.17 -16.70 -4.97
CA GLN A 158 2.46 -16.91 -5.64
C GLN A 158 2.54 -16.20 -6.99
N ALA A 159 1.43 -16.14 -7.75
CA ALA A 159 1.38 -15.37 -8.99
C ALA A 159 1.59 -13.87 -8.73
N TYR A 160 0.93 -13.29 -7.72
CA TYR A 160 1.17 -11.92 -7.27
C TYR A 160 2.61 -11.70 -6.81
N HIS A 161 3.16 -12.58 -5.96
CA HIS A 161 4.52 -12.45 -5.45
C HIS A 161 5.57 -12.44 -6.57
N ARG A 162 5.43 -13.32 -7.57
CA ARG A 162 6.31 -13.33 -8.73
C ARG A 162 6.20 -12.05 -9.54
N LEU A 163 4.97 -11.64 -9.89
CA LEU A 163 4.76 -10.41 -10.64
C LEU A 163 5.33 -9.19 -9.92
N TYR A 164 5.03 -9.02 -8.63
CA TYR A 164 5.50 -7.87 -7.86
C TYR A 164 7.02 -7.85 -7.75
N ARG A 165 7.65 -8.99 -7.54
CA ARG A 165 9.11 -9.11 -7.51
C ARG A 165 9.74 -8.78 -8.85
N ASP A 166 9.16 -9.25 -9.94
CA ASP A 166 9.77 -9.14 -11.27
C ASP A 166 9.43 -7.84 -11.99
N ARG A 167 8.28 -7.23 -11.72
CA ARG A 167 7.74 -6.10 -12.48
C ARG A 167 7.50 -4.83 -11.65
N LEU A 168 7.08 -4.96 -10.39
CA LEU A 168 6.77 -3.80 -9.54
C LEU A 168 7.98 -3.33 -8.74
N MET A 169 8.69 -4.25 -8.10
CA MET A 169 9.89 -3.93 -7.32
C MET A 169 11.01 -3.44 -8.22
N ARG A 170 11.69 -2.37 -7.79
CA ARG A 170 12.76 -1.71 -8.55
C ARG A 170 14.01 -1.51 -7.68
N GLY A 171 15.13 -1.15 -8.34
CA GLY A 171 16.38 -0.83 -7.68
C GLY A 171 17.09 -2.05 -7.07
N LYS A 172 18.12 -1.77 -6.29
CA LYS A 172 19.02 -2.81 -5.73
C LYS A 172 18.30 -3.83 -4.83
N TRP A 173 17.26 -3.39 -4.16
CA TRP A 173 16.53 -4.23 -3.21
C TRP A 173 15.58 -5.26 -3.84
N ARG A 174 15.43 -5.25 -5.16
CA ARG A 174 14.63 -6.26 -5.87
C ARG A 174 15.12 -7.68 -5.59
N ASN A 175 16.44 -7.89 -5.64
CA ASN A 175 17.08 -9.21 -5.54
C ASN A 175 18.02 -9.34 -4.34
N HIS A 176 18.02 -8.39 -3.41
CA HIS A 176 18.85 -8.45 -2.21
C HIS A 176 17.98 -8.64 -0.97
N ALA A 177 18.49 -9.40 -0.01
CA ALA A 177 17.89 -9.46 1.32
C ALA A 177 17.81 -8.07 1.96
N ARG A 178 16.76 -7.83 2.70
CA ARG A 178 16.63 -6.60 3.49
C ARG A 178 17.63 -6.63 4.65
N PRO A 179 18.23 -5.48 5.01
CA PRO A 179 19.14 -5.43 6.13
C PRO A 179 18.41 -5.76 7.45
N ILE A 180 19.12 -6.36 8.39
CA ILE A 180 18.66 -6.50 9.77
C ILE A 180 18.54 -5.09 10.36
N LEU A 181 17.32 -4.69 10.70
CA LEU A 181 16.98 -3.32 11.10
C LEU A 181 16.72 -3.24 12.60
N LEU A 182 17.21 -2.16 13.22
CA LEU A 182 16.79 -1.70 14.53
C LEU A 182 16.24 -0.28 14.41
N ASN A 183 15.05 -0.07 15.00
CA ASN A 183 14.39 1.20 15.15
C ASN A 183 14.45 1.59 16.64
N ASN A 184 14.65 2.88 16.97
CA ASN A 184 14.81 3.30 18.36
C ASN A 184 13.49 3.54 19.10
N TRP A 185 12.34 3.55 18.44
CA TRP A 185 11.06 4.01 19.03
C TRP A 185 10.78 3.40 20.40
N GLU A 186 10.67 2.08 20.49
CA GLU A 186 10.35 1.38 21.74
C GLU A 186 11.42 1.54 22.85
N ALA A 187 12.64 1.94 22.49
CA ALA A 187 13.71 2.15 23.45
C ALA A 187 13.73 3.57 24.03
N THR A 188 13.19 4.55 23.32
CA THR A 188 13.37 5.96 23.68
C THR A 188 12.10 6.78 23.62
N TYR A 189 11.14 6.41 22.77
CA TYR A 189 10.06 7.29 22.36
C TYR A 189 10.63 8.68 22.00
N PHE A 190 10.07 9.75 22.53
CA PHE A 190 10.53 11.14 22.31
C PHE A 190 11.74 11.55 23.15
N ASP A 191 12.13 10.75 24.17
CA ASP A 191 13.24 11.07 25.08
C ASP A 191 14.56 10.56 24.53
N PHE A 192 15.15 11.31 23.60
CA PHE A 192 16.49 11.05 23.08
C PHE A 192 17.23 12.32 22.69
N ASP A 193 18.55 12.17 22.63
CA ASP A 193 19.50 13.08 22.03
C ASP A 193 20.47 12.31 21.13
N GLU A 194 21.39 13.02 20.50
CA GLU A 194 22.38 12.42 19.59
C GLU A 194 23.25 11.37 20.29
N GLU A 195 23.67 11.62 21.55
CA GLU A 195 24.53 10.70 22.29
C GLU A 195 23.80 9.38 22.59
N LYS A 196 22.57 9.45 23.08
CA LYS A 196 21.72 8.27 23.36
C LYS A 196 21.52 7.43 22.12
N ILE A 197 21.23 8.07 20.97
CA ILE A 197 21.06 7.36 19.68
C ILE A 197 22.36 6.68 19.25
N LEU A 198 23.50 7.36 19.33
CA LEU A 198 24.79 6.78 18.98
C LEU A 198 25.19 5.60 19.89
N ASN A 199 24.84 5.65 21.17
CA ASN A 199 25.07 4.54 22.11
C ASN A 199 24.23 3.31 21.75
N ILE A 200 22.95 3.51 21.37
CA ILE A 200 22.08 2.43 20.88
C ILE A 200 22.64 1.85 19.57
N ALA A 201 23.01 2.71 18.62
CA ALA A 201 23.55 2.28 17.33
C ALA A 201 24.83 1.44 17.50
N LYS A 202 25.73 1.84 18.42
CA LYS A 202 26.93 1.07 18.74
C LYS A 202 26.59 -0.33 19.24
N LYS A 203 25.64 -0.45 20.19
CA LYS A 203 25.20 -1.75 20.70
C LYS A 203 24.48 -2.59 19.64
N ALA A 204 23.69 -1.94 18.81
CA ALA A 204 23.04 -2.60 17.66
C ALA A 204 24.09 -3.24 16.72
N LYS A 205 25.17 -2.52 16.43
CA LYS A 205 26.27 -3.04 15.61
C LYS A 205 26.96 -4.25 16.23
N GLU A 206 27.20 -4.22 17.54
CA GLU A 206 27.83 -5.33 18.27
C GLU A 206 27.04 -6.64 18.16
N VAL A 207 25.71 -6.58 18.02
CA VAL A 207 24.83 -7.76 17.89
C VAL A 207 24.44 -8.08 16.45
N GLY A 208 25.05 -7.44 15.45
CA GLY A 208 24.89 -7.78 14.04
C GLY A 208 23.78 -7.05 13.31
N VAL A 209 23.22 -5.98 13.85
CA VAL A 209 22.30 -5.07 13.13
C VAL A 209 23.05 -4.41 11.96
N GLU A 210 22.35 -4.19 10.85
CA GLU A 210 22.91 -3.65 9.61
C GLU A 210 22.34 -2.27 9.23
N LEU A 211 21.16 -1.92 9.75
CA LEU A 211 20.46 -0.67 9.50
C LEU A 211 19.88 -0.12 10.81
N PHE A 212 20.24 1.11 11.13
CA PHE A 212 19.61 1.87 12.20
C PHE A 212 18.60 2.85 11.64
N VAL A 213 17.37 2.85 12.16
CA VAL A 213 16.31 3.79 11.77
C VAL A 213 15.99 4.70 12.94
N LEU A 214 16.18 6.01 12.74
CA LEU A 214 15.73 7.04 13.67
C LEU A 214 14.23 7.28 13.45
N ASP A 215 13.44 7.05 14.48
CA ASP A 215 12.01 7.20 14.47
C ASP A 215 11.52 8.61 14.81
N ASP A 216 10.27 8.78 15.20
CA ASP A 216 9.60 10.05 15.50
C ASP A 216 10.34 10.91 16.53
N GLY A 217 10.07 12.20 16.51
CA GLY A 217 10.60 13.17 17.48
C GLY A 217 11.95 13.80 17.15
N TRP A 218 12.51 13.57 15.95
CA TRP A 218 13.75 14.19 15.49
C TRP A 218 13.56 15.60 14.92
N PHE A 219 12.32 16.04 14.70
CA PHE A 219 11.97 17.27 14.00
C PHE A 219 11.16 18.24 14.85
N GLY A 220 11.16 19.52 14.46
CA GLY A 220 10.37 20.60 15.05
C GLY A 220 10.48 20.68 16.57
N THR A 221 9.34 20.84 17.21
CA THR A 221 9.18 20.79 18.68
C THR A 221 8.53 19.47 19.13
N ARG A 222 8.56 18.46 18.31
CA ARG A 222 7.91 17.18 18.51
C ARG A 222 8.50 16.40 19.70
N ASN A 223 7.88 16.54 20.86
CA ASN A 223 8.25 15.86 22.10
C ASN A 223 7.11 15.03 22.67
N ASP A 224 5.98 14.95 21.94
CA ASP A 224 4.79 14.16 22.24
C ASP A 224 3.94 13.97 20.98
N ASP A 225 2.86 13.22 21.07
CA ASP A 225 1.97 12.88 19.95
C ASP A 225 1.05 14.04 19.50
N TYR A 226 1.01 15.15 20.24
CA TYR A 226 0.00 16.20 20.07
C TYR A 226 0.49 17.39 19.26
N GLN A 227 1.77 17.47 18.91
CA GLN A 227 2.35 18.62 18.24
C GLN A 227 3.46 18.26 17.26
N GLY A 228 3.73 19.18 16.33
CA GLY A 228 4.90 19.18 15.46
C GLY A 228 4.88 18.15 14.33
N LEU A 229 3.87 17.31 14.20
CA LEU A 229 3.77 16.40 13.05
C LEU A 229 3.55 17.23 11.76
N GLY A 230 4.44 17.05 10.78
CA GLY A 230 4.49 17.90 9.59
C GLY A 230 5.64 18.92 9.60
N ASP A 231 6.22 19.24 10.76
CA ASP A 231 7.33 20.18 10.92
C ASP A 231 8.69 19.53 10.59
N TRP A 232 8.90 19.11 9.35
CA TRP A 232 10.05 18.30 8.90
C TRP A 232 11.39 19.04 8.90
N PHE A 233 11.66 19.89 9.89
CA PHE A 233 12.97 20.50 10.12
C PHE A 233 13.61 19.96 11.40
N VAL A 234 14.90 19.66 11.35
CA VAL A 234 15.59 18.97 12.43
C VAL A 234 15.57 19.74 13.75
N ASN A 235 15.27 19.05 14.85
CA ASN A 235 15.39 19.57 16.21
C ASN A 235 16.87 19.65 16.61
N LYS A 236 17.43 20.84 16.56
CA LYS A 236 18.84 21.08 16.86
C LYS A 236 19.20 20.91 18.35
N ASN A 237 18.23 20.94 19.26
CA ASN A 237 18.46 20.66 20.66
C ASN A 237 18.73 19.18 20.90
N LYS A 238 18.05 18.31 20.18
CA LYS A 238 18.27 16.85 20.24
C LYS A 238 19.46 16.43 19.36
N LEU A 239 19.56 17.01 18.17
CA LEU A 239 20.53 16.63 17.13
C LEU A 239 21.35 17.85 16.71
N PRO A 240 22.34 18.29 17.51
CA PRO A 240 23.11 19.52 17.25
C PRO A 240 23.85 19.48 15.91
N ASN A 241 24.30 18.29 15.48
CA ASN A 241 24.98 18.10 14.20
C ASN A 241 24.01 17.85 13.03
N GLY A 242 22.69 17.86 13.30
CA GLY A 242 21.64 17.58 12.32
C GLY A 242 21.62 16.14 11.86
N ILE A 243 20.66 15.83 10.97
CA ILE A 243 20.49 14.48 10.41
C ILE A 243 21.76 14.03 9.69
N SER A 244 22.36 14.89 8.86
CA SER A 244 23.59 14.55 8.12
C SER A 244 24.78 14.25 9.02
N GLY A 245 24.90 14.95 10.16
CA GLY A 245 25.95 14.67 11.13
C GLY A 245 25.74 13.35 11.85
N LEU A 246 24.51 13.08 12.28
CA LEU A 246 24.15 11.81 12.91
C LEU A 246 24.31 10.63 11.93
N SER A 247 23.77 10.75 10.70
CA SER A 247 23.89 9.72 9.66
C SER A 247 25.35 9.33 9.42
N ARG A 248 26.23 10.32 9.24
CA ARG A 248 27.66 10.08 9.03
C ARG A 248 28.28 9.27 10.18
N LYS A 249 28.01 9.64 11.42
CA LYS A 249 28.54 8.92 12.60
C LYS A 249 28.05 7.48 12.67
N ILE A 250 26.79 7.23 12.32
CA ILE A 250 26.22 5.88 12.27
C ILE A 250 26.84 5.09 11.12
N GLU A 251 27.03 5.69 9.95
CA GLU A 251 27.66 5.07 8.79
C GLU A 251 29.14 4.74 9.03
N GLU A 252 29.87 5.60 9.76
CA GLU A 252 31.26 5.35 10.21
C GLU A 252 31.36 4.11 11.13
N MET A 253 30.29 3.75 11.85
CA MET A 253 30.20 2.49 12.60
C MET A 253 29.95 1.26 11.71
N GLY A 254 29.73 1.46 10.40
CA GLY A 254 29.41 0.40 9.43
C GLY A 254 27.95 -0.05 9.45
N LEU A 255 27.04 0.79 9.93
CA LEU A 255 25.60 0.63 9.80
C LEU A 255 25.10 1.45 8.61
N LYS A 256 23.94 1.07 8.05
CA LYS A 256 23.15 1.98 7.21
C LYS A 256 22.30 2.87 8.11
N PHE A 257 21.90 4.02 7.60
CA PHE A 257 20.99 4.93 8.31
C PHE A 257 19.66 5.06 7.56
N GLY A 258 18.58 5.09 8.31
CA GLY A 258 17.22 5.36 7.84
C GLY A 258 16.53 6.38 8.74
N LEU A 259 15.52 7.03 8.20
CA LEU A 259 14.75 8.06 8.89
C LEU A 259 13.26 7.78 8.73
N TRP A 260 12.52 7.85 9.83
CA TRP A 260 11.08 7.79 9.80
C TRP A 260 10.49 9.16 9.43
N VAL A 261 9.51 9.14 8.56
CA VAL A 261 8.68 10.28 8.17
C VAL A 261 7.25 9.84 7.88
N GLU A 262 6.30 10.69 8.13
CA GLU A 262 4.87 10.52 7.82
C GLU A 262 4.51 11.54 6.74
N LEU A 263 4.67 11.13 5.47
CA LEU A 263 4.64 12.03 4.30
C LEU A 263 3.27 12.66 4.03
N GLU A 264 2.21 12.10 4.58
CA GLU A 264 0.85 12.60 4.50
C GLU A 264 0.59 13.85 5.36
N MET A 265 1.49 14.13 6.29
CA MET A 265 1.40 15.29 7.18
C MET A 265 2.25 16.45 6.65
N VAL A 266 1.62 17.63 6.51
CA VAL A 266 2.17 18.89 6.00
C VAL A 266 1.79 20.05 6.90
#